data_bd93edfdbe009e848cee07e02be0af84
#
_entry.id   bd93edfdbe009e848cee07e02be0af84
#
_cell.length_a   1.000
_cell.length_b   1.000
_cell.length_c   1.000
_cell.angle_alpha   90.00
_cell.angle_beta   90.00
_cell.angle_gamma   90.00
#
_symmetry.space_group_name_H-M   'P 1'
#
loop_
_entity.id
_entity.type
_entity.pdbx_description
1 polymer ?
#
loop_
_entity_poly.entity_id
_entity_poly.type
_entity_poly.pdbx_seq_one_letter_code
_entity_poly.pdbx_strand_id
1 'polypeptide(L)'
;DKSISAIGNIGKPVLDFLDQKIDIAIIEISSFQIEASSRLESEIGILLNIEEDHIDRHKSFEIYKSIKLRILQESNFNISKLEHKIAGKEFYDYENYFPESRFLNNPALKEWPIHDVFNLKACLSALKFILEDKENLQILDVNDFLDKAIGIIASFEKLPHRFEVLENVNGITYVNDSKATNFDATLKSIESSRNLNKQGNIYLICGGDLKEQNLENKNAAIFKDIKKCFIYGKDKGSIKESLSHFTNCVLCADLDSAYSLAKKESQIGDIVLLSPACSSTDMFEDYRERGLRFKELVKRS
;
A
#
# COMPACT_ATOMS: atom_id res chain seq x y z
N ASP A 1 30.38 3.96 -9.32
CA ASP A 1 28.99 4.44 -9.24
C ASP A 1 28.17 3.76 -10.31
N LYS A 2 26.96 3.24 -9.94
CA LYS A 2 25.99 2.64 -10.86
C LYS A 2 24.82 3.56 -11.06
N SER A 3 24.34 3.66 -12.30
CA SER A 3 23.12 4.38 -12.62
C SER A 3 21.90 3.52 -12.27
N ILE A 4 20.98 4.05 -11.45
CA ILE A 4 19.76 3.37 -11.02
C ILE A 4 18.56 4.23 -11.37
N SER A 5 17.52 3.64 -11.95
CA SER A 5 16.28 4.35 -12.28
C SER A 5 15.06 3.55 -11.87
N ALA A 6 14.10 4.23 -11.25
CA ALA A 6 12.75 3.72 -10.98
C ALA A 6 11.81 4.20 -12.09
N ILE A 7 11.21 3.26 -12.81
CA ILE A 7 10.44 3.51 -14.03
C ILE A 7 9.22 2.58 -14.13
N GLY A 8 8.39 2.79 -15.11
CA GLY A 8 7.28 1.88 -15.43
C GLY A 8 5.91 2.50 -15.17
N ASN A 9 5.08 1.81 -14.38
CA ASN A 9 3.74 2.30 -14.01
C ASN A 9 3.80 3.50 -13.04
N ILE A 10 4.95 3.72 -12.42
CA ILE A 10 5.28 4.94 -11.67
C ILE A 10 6.43 5.69 -12.35
N GLY A 11 6.47 7.01 -12.17
CA GLY A 11 7.52 7.85 -12.74
C GLY A 11 7.41 7.94 -14.26
N LYS A 12 8.51 7.67 -14.96
CA LYS A 12 8.57 7.72 -16.43
C LYS A 12 8.30 6.37 -17.06
N PRO A 13 7.63 6.30 -18.22
CA PRO A 13 7.42 5.07 -18.97
C PRO A 13 8.74 4.37 -19.31
N VAL A 14 8.73 3.03 -19.36
CA VAL A 14 9.92 2.24 -19.73
C VAL A 14 10.47 2.65 -21.10
N LEU A 15 9.60 3.00 -22.05
CA LEU A 15 9.98 3.39 -23.41
C LEU A 15 10.85 4.66 -23.47
N ASP A 16 10.74 5.55 -22.49
CA ASP A 16 11.57 6.77 -22.43
C ASP A 16 13.05 6.48 -22.10
N PHE A 17 13.36 5.24 -21.76
CA PHE A 17 14.70 4.80 -21.33
C PHE A 17 15.40 3.87 -22.30
N LEU A 18 14.79 3.53 -23.45
CA LEU A 18 15.36 2.57 -24.40
C LEU A 18 16.77 2.95 -24.89
N ASP A 19 17.03 4.25 -25.06
CA ASP A 19 18.31 4.79 -25.53
C ASP A 19 19.23 5.22 -24.38
N GLN A 20 18.85 4.97 -23.12
CA GLN A 20 19.64 5.38 -21.97
C GLN A 20 20.40 4.17 -21.39
N LYS A 21 21.67 4.40 -21.03
CA LYS A 21 22.47 3.39 -20.34
C LYS A 21 22.12 3.42 -18.85
N ILE A 22 21.40 2.39 -18.39
CA ILE A 22 21.01 2.18 -17.00
C ILE A 22 21.64 0.89 -16.54
N ASP A 23 22.34 0.90 -15.39
CA ASP A 23 22.94 -0.31 -14.81
C ASP A 23 21.91 -1.16 -14.07
N ILE A 24 20.92 -0.51 -13.40
CA ILE A 24 19.84 -1.18 -12.67
C ILE A 24 18.53 -0.41 -12.93
N ALA A 25 17.56 -1.08 -13.53
CA ALA A 25 16.21 -0.57 -13.70
C ALA A 25 15.28 -1.22 -12.65
N ILE A 26 14.63 -0.41 -11.83
CA ILE A 26 13.59 -0.84 -10.91
C ILE A 26 12.26 -0.54 -11.58
N ILE A 27 11.57 -1.59 -12.03
CA ILE A 27 10.35 -1.44 -12.84
C ILE A 27 9.14 -1.79 -11.97
N GLU A 28 8.28 -0.78 -11.70
CA GLU A 28 6.95 -1.06 -11.18
C GLU A 28 6.03 -1.37 -12.34
N ILE A 29 5.37 -2.53 -12.29
CA ILE A 29 4.57 -3.04 -13.40
C ILE A 29 3.15 -3.40 -12.95
N SER A 30 2.15 -2.88 -13.65
CA SER A 30 0.74 -3.20 -13.42
C SER A 30 0.35 -4.54 -14.05
N SER A 31 -0.77 -5.14 -13.57
CA SER A 31 -1.33 -6.35 -14.18
C SER A 31 -1.66 -6.16 -15.66
N PHE A 32 -2.09 -4.96 -16.07
CA PHE A 32 -2.36 -4.63 -17.47
C PHE A 32 -1.11 -4.67 -18.35
N GLN A 33 0.01 -4.13 -17.83
CA GLN A 33 1.29 -4.15 -18.53
C GLN A 33 1.85 -5.56 -18.62
N ILE A 34 1.73 -6.37 -17.55
CA ILE A 34 2.12 -7.79 -17.55
C ILE A 34 1.31 -8.55 -18.60
N GLU A 35 -0.02 -8.37 -18.64
CA GLU A 35 -0.91 -9.02 -19.62
C GLU A 35 -0.52 -8.66 -21.05
N ALA A 36 -0.17 -7.39 -21.31
CA ALA A 36 0.23 -6.91 -22.63
C ALA A 36 1.66 -7.32 -23.03
N SER A 37 2.49 -7.77 -22.08
CA SER A 37 3.87 -8.14 -22.35
C SER A 37 3.97 -9.60 -22.79
N SER A 38 4.72 -9.86 -23.87
CA SER A 38 5.01 -11.23 -24.32
C SER A 38 5.94 -11.98 -23.35
N ARG A 39 6.95 -11.30 -22.80
CA ARG A 39 7.94 -11.80 -21.83
C ARG A 39 8.38 -10.68 -20.90
N LEU A 40 8.71 -11.03 -19.66
CA LEU A 40 9.20 -10.07 -18.66
C LEU A 40 10.72 -10.15 -18.47
N GLU A 41 11.29 -11.34 -18.45
CA GLU A 41 12.76 -11.65 -18.40
C GLU A 41 13.55 -10.77 -17.42
N SER A 42 13.07 -10.66 -16.20
CA SER A 42 13.74 -9.85 -15.17
C SER A 42 14.77 -10.68 -14.38
N GLU A 43 15.84 -10.02 -13.92
CA GLU A 43 16.81 -10.62 -13.01
C GLU A 43 16.15 -10.97 -11.67
N ILE A 44 15.39 -10.05 -11.10
CA ILE A 44 14.69 -10.24 -9.84
C ILE A 44 13.21 -9.93 -10.05
N GLY A 45 12.37 -10.90 -9.73
CA GLY A 45 10.91 -10.72 -9.63
C GLY A 45 10.51 -10.49 -8.19
N ILE A 46 9.84 -9.36 -7.93
CA ILE A 46 9.35 -9.03 -6.59
C ILE A 46 7.83 -8.99 -6.61
N LEU A 47 7.21 -9.82 -5.78
CA LEU A 47 5.77 -9.86 -5.62
C LEU A 47 5.41 -9.72 -4.13
N LEU A 48 4.89 -8.55 -3.73
CA LEU A 48 4.60 -8.24 -2.34
C LEU A 48 3.36 -8.97 -1.84
N ASN A 49 2.24 -8.80 -2.57
CA ASN A 49 0.97 -9.48 -2.27
C ASN A 49 0.08 -9.49 -3.51
N ILE A 50 -0.93 -10.35 -3.47
CA ILE A 50 -2.00 -10.40 -4.47
C ILE A 50 -3.32 -10.34 -3.72
N GLU A 51 -3.99 -9.23 -3.83
CA GLU A 51 -5.34 -9.01 -3.30
C GLU A 51 -6.29 -8.75 -4.47
N GLU A 52 -7.56 -9.00 -4.28
CA GLU A 52 -8.56 -8.84 -5.31
C GLU A 52 -8.67 -7.37 -5.76
N ASP A 53 -8.39 -7.12 -7.03
CA ASP A 53 -8.51 -5.81 -7.67
C ASP A 53 -8.73 -5.99 -9.18
N HIS A 54 -9.33 -4.98 -9.84
CA HIS A 54 -9.54 -4.97 -11.28
C HIS A 54 -10.28 -6.21 -11.85
N ILE A 55 -11.22 -6.80 -11.07
CA ILE A 55 -11.99 -7.98 -11.50
C ILE A 55 -12.90 -7.64 -12.68
N ASP A 56 -13.41 -6.41 -12.74
CA ASP A 56 -14.11 -5.83 -13.89
C ASP A 56 -13.34 -6.04 -15.21
N ARG A 57 -12.02 -5.92 -15.17
CA ARG A 57 -11.13 -6.05 -16.34
C ARG A 57 -10.64 -7.49 -16.55
N HIS A 58 -10.19 -8.16 -15.47
CA HIS A 58 -9.58 -9.49 -15.55
C HIS A 58 -10.61 -10.63 -15.44
N LYS A 59 -11.89 -10.34 -15.15
CA LYS A 59 -13.03 -11.25 -15.08
C LYS A 59 -13.03 -12.22 -13.88
N SER A 60 -11.88 -12.63 -13.35
CA SER A 60 -11.80 -13.40 -12.11
C SER A 60 -10.49 -13.14 -11.37
N PHE A 61 -10.52 -13.44 -10.07
CA PHE A 61 -9.33 -13.36 -9.22
C PHE A 61 -8.24 -14.32 -9.67
N GLU A 62 -8.61 -15.53 -10.11
CA GLU A 62 -7.67 -16.55 -10.59
C GLU A 62 -6.89 -16.06 -11.82
N ILE A 63 -7.58 -15.39 -12.76
CA ILE A 63 -6.93 -14.81 -13.95
C ILE A 63 -6.01 -13.68 -13.52
N TYR A 64 -6.49 -12.74 -12.70
CA TYR A 64 -5.67 -11.65 -12.16
C TYR A 64 -4.42 -12.18 -11.44
N LYS A 65 -4.59 -13.17 -10.57
CA LYS A 65 -3.51 -13.85 -9.84
C LYS A 65 -2.50 -14.49 -10.79
N SER A 66 -2.99 -15.24 -11.79
CA SER A 66 -2.11 -15.91 -12.77
C SER A 66 -1.25 -14.91 -13.55
N ILE A 67 -1.82 -13.77 -13.96
CA ILE A 67 -1.11 -12.69 -14.63
C ILE A 67 0.00 -12.14 -13.72
N LYS A 68 -0.31 -11.82 -12.46
CA LYS A 68 0.69 -11.27 -11.52
C LYS A 68 1.80 -12.27 -11.18
N LEU A 69 1.48 -13.57 -11.10
CA LEU A 69 2.49 -14.61 -10.84
C LEU A 69 3.52 -14.74 -11.95
N ARG A 70 3.26 -14.25 -13.17
CA ARG A 70 4.25 -14.20 -14.25
C ARG A 70 5.51 -13.42 -13.84
N ILE A 71 5.40 -12.43 -12.96
CA ILE A 71 6.58 -11.71 -12.42
C ILE A 71 7.59 -12.71 -11.83
N LEU A 72 7.08 -13.70 -11.06
CA LEU A 72 7.94 -14.72 -10.44
C LEU A 72 8.29 -15.84 -11.40
N GLN A 73 7.41 -16.22 -12.29
CA GLN A 73 7.64 -17.30 -13.26
C GLN A 73 8.71 -16.96 -14.30
N GLU A 74 8.76 -15.69 -14.72
CA GLU A 74 9.59 -15.19 -15.80
C GLU A 74 10.86 -14.45 -15.32
N SER A 75 11.14 -14.43 -14.02
CA SER A 75 12.38 -13.89 -13.45
C SER A 75 13.37 -14.98 -13.07
N ASN A 76 14.65 -14.62 -12.97
CA ASN A 76 15.71 -15.53 -12.57
C ASN A 76 15.65 -15.84 -11.08
N PHE A 77 15.49 -14.82 -10.25
CA PHE A 77 15.39 -14.91 -8.80
C PHE A 77 14.10 -14.28 -8.27
N ASN A 78 13.52 -14.83 -7.20
CA ASN A 78 12.22 -14.44 -6.70
C ASN A 78 12.27 -13.89 -5.27
N ILE A 79 11.53 -12.81 -5.03
CA ILE A 79 11.25 -12.26 -3.70
C ILE A 79 9.74 -12.18 -3.53
N SER A 80 9.19 -13.00 -2.64
CA SER A 80 7.74 -13.08 -2.44
C SER A 80 7.41 -13.64 -1.06
N LYS A 81 6.14 -13.71 -0.71
CA LYS A 81 5.66 -14.54 0.39
C LYS A 81 5.78 -16.02 0.04
N LEU A 82 5.92 -16.86 1.08
CA LEU A 82 6.04 -18.30 0.93
C LEU A 82 4.88 -18.92 0.10
N GLU A 83 3.66 -18.40 0.27
CA GLU A 83 2.46 -18.86 -0.45
C GLU A 83 2.51 -18.65 -1.98
N HIS A 84 3.43 -17.78 -2.45
CA HIS A 84 3.62 -17.47 -3.87
C HIS A 84 4.88 -18.14 -4.45
N LYS A 85 5.53 -19.02 -3.70
CA LYS A 85 6.74 -19.72 -4.14
C LYS A 85 6.49 -20.50 -5.43
N ILE A 86 7.37 -20.29 -6.42
CA ILE A 86 7.40 -21.04 -7.68
C ILE A 86 8.31 -22.25 -7.52
N ALA A 87 7.80 -23.44 -7.81
CA ALA A 87 8.56 -24.68 -7.72
C ALA A 87 9.80 -24.65 -8.65
N GLY A 88 10.95 -25.06 -8.12
CA GLY A 88 12.21 -25.11 -8.87
C GLY A 88 12.92 -23.76 -9.06
N LYS A 89 12.41 -22.68 -8.48
CA LYS A 89 13.04 -21.35 -8.49
C LYS A 89 13.65 -21.01 -7.13
N GLU A 90 14.80 -20.38 -7.13
CA GLU A 90 15.37 -19.76 -5.93
C GLU A 90 14.51 -18.58 -5.49
N PHE A 91 14.34 -18.43 -4.18
CA PHE A 91 13.52 -17.35 -3.67
C PHE A 91 13.86 -16.95 -2.23
N TYR A 92 13.62 -15.69 -1.89
CA TYR A 92 13.59 -15.19 -0.52
C TYR A 92 12.14 -14.95 -0.08
N ASP A 93 11.77 -15.59 1.02
CA ASP A 93 10.54 -15.23 1.74
C ASP A 93 10.80 -13.95 2.52
N TYR A 94 10.43 -12.80 1.97
CA TYR A 94 10.77 -11.51 2.55
C TYR A 94 10.13 -11.29 3.93
N GLU A 95 9.04 -11.96 4.26
CA GLU A 95 8.42 -11.85 5.59
C GLU A 95 9.31 -12.45 6.67
N ASN A 96 9.95 -13.60 6.38
CA ASN A 96 10.73 -14.39 7.33
C ASN A 96 12.25 -14.31 7.12
N TYR A 97 12.73 -13.72 6.02
CA TYR A 97 14.13 -13.69 5.66
C TYR A 97 15.01 -12.88 6.62
N PHE A 98 14.48 -11.79 7.16
CA PHE A 98 15.15 -11.00 8.16
C PHE A 98 14.47 -11.13 9.52
N PRO A 99 15.20 -11.28 10.64
CA PRO A 99 14.63 -11.32 11.97
C PRO A 99 13.99 -9.97 12.31
N GLU A 100 12.85 -10.00 12.97
CA GLU A 100 12.13 -8.78 13.39
C GLU A 100 12.97 -7.85 14.26
N SER A 101 13.83 -8.43 15.11
CA SER A 101 14.73 -7.67 16.01
C SER A 101 15.60 -6.66 15.26
N ARG A 102 15.92 -6.92 13.98
CA ARG A 102 16.71 -6.01 13.15
C ARG A 102 15.99 -4.68 12.88
N PHE A 103 14.67 -4.69 12.85
CA PHE A 103 13.83 -3.52 12.59
C PHE A 103 13.33 -2.87 13.88
N LEU A 104 12.94 -3.66 14.86
CA LEU A 104 12.40 -3.17 16.13
C LEU A 104 13.40 -2.33 16.94
N ASN A 105 14.70 -2.53 16.71
CA ASN A 105 15.75 -1.76 17.38
C ASN A 105 15.93 -0.35 16.79
N ASN A 106 15.34 -0.05 15.64
CA ASN A 106 15.38 1.29 15.05
C ASN A 106 14.14 2.10 15.52
N PRO A 107 14.33 3.17 16.34
CA PRO A 107 13.20 3.96 16.82
C PRO A 107 12.33 4.56 15.72
N ALA A 108 12.93 4.94 14.58
CA ALA A 108 12.21 5.52 13.45
C ALA A 108 11.28 4.53 12.75
N LEU A 109 11.53 3.22 12.87
CA LEU A 109 10.69 2.18 12.26
C LEU A 109 9.57 1.69 13.20
N LYS A 110 9.60 2.01 14.51
CA LYS A 110 8.57 1.56 15.46
C LYS A 110 7.16 2.05 15.14
N GLU A 111 7.07 3.22 14.51
CA GLU A 111 5.79 3.85 14.13
C GLU A 111 5.39 3.53 12.68
N TRP A 112 6.20 2.71 11.99
CA TRP A 112 5.86 2.32 10.62
C TRP A 112 4.70 1.32 10.62
N PRO A 113 3.72 1.49 9.71
CA PRO A 113 2.72 0.46 9.45
C PRO A 113 3.40 -0.86 9.08
N ILE A 114 2.81 -1.98 9.50
CA ILE A 114 3.39 -3.30 9.28
C ILE A 114 3.65 -3.61 7.80
N HIS A 115 2.79 -3.12 6.92
CA HIS A 115 2.98 -3.30 5.48
C HIS A 115 4.19 -2.53 4.93
N ASP A 116 4.53 -1.35 5.50
CA ASP A 116 5.74 -0.62 5.12
C ASP A 116 6.99 -1.36 5.59
N VAL A 117 6.93 -2.02 6.76
CA VAL A 117 8.02 -2.89 7.24
C VAL A 117 8.21 -4.08 6.30
N PHE A 118 7.15 -4.70 5.82
CA PHE A 118 7.24 -5.79 4.83
C PHE A 118 7.78 -5.30 3.48
N ASN A 119 7.38 -4.13 3.03
CA ASN A 119 7.96 -3.52 1.82
C ASN A 119 9.46 -3.27 2.00
N LEU A 120 9.89 -2.76 3.17
CA LEU A 120 11.30 -2.59 3.50
C LEU A 120 12.05 -3.93 3.49
N LYS A 121 11.49 -4.99 4.08
CA LYS A 121 12.09 -6.32 4.07
C LYS A 121 12.28 -6.83 2.62
N ALA A 122 11.30 -6.64 1.75
CA ALA A 122 11.42 -7.01 0.34
C ALA A 122 12.52 -6.21 -0.39
N CYS A 123 12.61 -4.90 -0.15
CA CYS A 123 13.69 -4.06 -0.69
C CYS A 123 15.08 -4.51 -0.21
N LEU A 124 15.22 -4.81 1.08
CA LEU A 124 16.49 -5.30 1.64
C LEU A 124 16.86 -6.69 1.11
N SER A 125 15.87 -7.54 0.84
CA SER A 125 16.09 -8.85 0.21
C SER A 125 16.66 -8.70 -1.21
N ALA A 126 16.08 -7.76 -2.00
CA ALA A 126 16.60 -7.45 -3.33
C ALA A 126 18.03 -6.86 -3.27
N LEU A 127 18.25 -5.93 -2.35
CA LEU A 127 19.56 -5.31 -2.14
C LEU A 127 20.58 -6.36 -1.75
N LYS A 128 20.27 -7.26 -0.81
CA LYS A 128 21.14 -8.34 -0.39
C LYS A 128 21.49 -9.26 -1.55
N PHE A 129 20.51 -9.70 -2.35
CA PHE A 129 20.75 -10.51 -3.54
C PHE A 129 21.73 -9.82 -4.51
N ILE A 130 21.51 -8.53 -4.82
CA ILE A 130 22.39 -7.76 -5.71
C ILE A 130 23.81 -7.66 -5.16
N LEU A 131 23.99 -7.59 -3.84
CA LEU A 131 25.29 -7.47 -3.20
C LEU A 131 26.04 -8.80 -3.15
N GLU A 132 25.33 -9.92 -2.97
CA GLU A 132 25.92 -11.27 -2.89
C GLU A 132 26.23 -11.85 -4.28
N ASP A 133 25.40 -11.58 -5.29
CA ASP A 133 25.53 -12.12 -6.64
C ASP A 133 26.68 -11.48 -7.45
N LYS A 134 27.19 -10.32 -7.04
CA LYS A 134 28.22 -9.62 -7.81
C LYS A 134 29.60 -9.77 -7.20
N GLU A 135 30.38 -10.73 -7.74
CA GLU A 135 31.79 -10.94 -7.43
C GLU A 135 32.70 -9.70 -7.47
N ASN A 136 32.18 -8.58 -7.98
CA ASN A 136 32.90 -7.32 -8.17
C ASN A 136 32.57 -6.22 -7.13
N LEU A 137 31.69 -6.46 -6.18
CA LEU A 137 31.43 -5.50 -5.10
C LEU A 137 32.37 -5.87 -3.92
N GLN A 138 33.44 -5.10 -3.72
CA GLN A 138 34.31 -5.16 -2.53
C GLN A 138 33.54 -4.66 -1.28
N ILE A 139 32.41 -5.29 -0.96
CA ILE A 139 31.69 -5.00 0.26
C ILE A 139 32.19 -6.00 1.30
N LEU A 140 32.99 -5.49 2.22
CA LEU A 140 33.62 -6.28 3.28
C LEU A 140 32.60 -6.91 4.24
N ASP A 141 31.42 -6.27 4.44
CA ASP A 141 30.35 -6.78 5.27
C ASP A 141 28.97 -6.34 4.70
N VAL A 142 28.25 -7.30 4.14
CA VAL A 142 26.89 -7.11 3.59
C VAL A 142 25.92 -6.71 4.70
N ASN A 143 26.08 -7.24 5.92
CA ASN A 143 25.16 -6.91 7.02
C ASN A 143 25.32 -5.47 7.51
N ASP A 144 26.58 -4.98 7.64
CA ASP A 144 26.86 -3.59 7.97
C ASP A 144 26.27 -2.63 6.90
N PHE A 145 26.38 -3.01 5.62
CA PHE A 145 25.78 -2.23 4.54
C PHE A 145 24.26 -2.19 4.62
N LEU A 146 23.60 -3.31 4.92
CA LEU A 146 22.15 -3.39 5.07
C LEU A 146 21.67 -2.59 6.29
N ASP A 147 22.42 -2.57 7.38
CA ASP A 147 22.07 -1.76 8.57
C ASP A 147 22.18 -0.26 8.29
N LYS A 148 23.18 0.17 7.52
CA LYS A 148 23.27 1.54 7.01
C LYS A 148 22.11 1.88 6.06
N ALA A 149 21.72 0.95 5.19
CA ALA A 149 20.58 1.12 4.30
C ALA A 149 19.27 1.30 5.09
N ILE A 150 19.06 0.52 6.16
CA ILE A 150 17.90 0.70 7.06
C ILE A 150 17.89 2.12 7.66
N GLY A 151 19.04 2.61 8.13
CA GLY A 151 19.16 3.97 8.67
C GLY A 151 18.78 5.06 7.66
N ILE A 152 19.22 4.90 6.40
CA ILE A 152 18.87 5.83 5.31
C ILE A 152 17.36 5.77 5.00
N ILE A 153 16.81 4.54 4.86
CA ILE A 153 15.40 4.33 4.51
C ILE A 153 14.49 4.80 5.66
N ALA A 154 14.90 4.65 6.91
CA ALA A 154 14.14 5.15 8.07
C ALA A 154 13.93 6.67 8.04
N SER A 155 14.80 7.41 7.36
CA SER A 155 14.66 8.87 7.13
C SER A 155 13.90 9.21 5.85
N PHE A 156 13.42 8.21 5.10
CA PHE A 156 12.71 8.43 3.84
C PHE A 156 11.33 9.03 4.11
N GLU A 157 11.03 10.11 3.42
CA GLU A 157 9.71 10.74 3.47
C GLU A 157 8.68 9.84 2.78
N LYS A 158 7.62 9.48 3.51
CA LYS A 158 6.57 8.62 2.99
C LYS A 158 5.85 9.26 1.80
N LEU A 159 5.42 8.41 0.87
CA LEU A 159 4.65 8.88 -0.28
C LEU A 159 3.32 9.50 0.18
N PRO A 160 2.96 10.67 -0.35
CA PRO A 160 1.67 11.30 -0.04
C PRO A 160 0.49 10.36 -0.31
N HIS A 161 -0.55 10.47 0.48
CA HIS A 161 -1.80 9.71 0.35
C HIS A 161 -1.67 8.19 0.60
N ARG A 162 -0.55 7.72 1.22
CA ARG A 162 -0.35 6.33 1.65
C ARG A 162 -0.15 6.30 3.15
N PHE A 163 -1.23 6.08 3.89
CA PHE A 163 -1.24 6.15 5.36
C PHE A 163 -0.46 7.36 5.89
N GLU A 164 -0.68 8.50 5.25
CA GLU A 164 -0.03 9.76 5.56
C GLU A 164 -0.64 10.34 6.83
N VAL A 165 0.10 10.30 7.93
CA VAL A 165 -0.33 10.95 9.18
C VAL A 165 -0.14 12.45 9.01
N LEU A 166 -1.23 13.19 9.03
CA LEU A 166 -1.23 14.64 8.94
C LEU A 166 -0.99 15.26 10.32
N GLU A 167 -0.85 16.59 10.35
CA GLU A 167 -0.70 17.31 11.61
C GLU A 167 -1.87 17.02 12.56
N ASN A 168 -1.55 16.89 13.86
CA ASN A 168 -2.56 16.79 14.88
C ASN A 168 -3.25 18.14 15.05
N VAL A 169 -4.55 18.18 14.79
CA VAL A 169 -5.35 19.40 14.91
C VAL A 169 -6.30 19.25 16.09
N ASN A 170 -6.18 20.13 17.07
CA ASN A 170 -7.01 20.13 18.28
C ASN A 170 -7.00 18.79 19.04
N GLY A 171 -5.88 18.06 19.01
CA GLY A 171 -5.74 16.76 19.68
C GLY A 171 -6.33 15.57 18.92
N ILE A 172 -6.83 15.78 17.71
CA ILE A 172 -7.34 14.74 16.81
C ILE A 172 -6.27 14.44 15.75
N THR A 173 -5.99 13.16 15.54
CA THR A 173 -5.06 12.70 14.50
C THR A 173 -5.82 12.46 13.20
N TYR A 174 -5.37 13.08 12.11
CA TYR A 174 -5.91 12.88 10.77
C TYR A 174 -4.97 12.01 9.95
N VAL A 175 -5.52 10.98 9.30
CA VAL A 175 -4.74 10.07 8.45
C VAL A 175 -5.32 10.08 7.04
N ASN A 176 -4.47 10.37 6.07
CA ASN A 176 -4.80 10.39 4.66
C ASN A 176 -4.26 9.14 3.96
N ASP A 177 -5.14 8.19 3.70
CA ASP A 177 -4.83 6.99 2.93
C ASP A 177 -5.72 6.90 1.67
N SER A 178 -5.82 8.01 0.96
CA SER A 178 -6.64 8.10 -0.26
C SER A 178 -6.23 7.08 -1.33
N LYS A 179 -5.00 6.55 -1.28
CA LYS A 179 -4.52 5.48 -2.18
C LYS A 179 -5.13 4.11 -1.87
N ALA A 180 -5.76 3.89 -0.73
CA ALA A 180 -6.52 2.68 -0.43
C ALA A 180 -7.78 2.60 -1.30
N THR A 181 -7.63 2.18 -2.55
CA THR A 181 -8.69 2.11 -3.56
C THR A 181 -9.37 0.74 -3.60
N ASN A 182 -9.02 -0.15 -2.71
CA ASN A 182 -9.65 -1.44 -2.50
C ASN A 182 -9.86 -1.72 -1.00
N PHE A 183 -10.70 -2.71 -0.74
CA PHE A 183 -11.13 -3.05 0.62
C PHE A 183 -9.99 -3.54 1.50
N ASP A 184 -9.09 -4.38 0.96
CA ASP A 184 -7.97 -4.96 1.73
C ASP A 184 -6.96 -3.90 2.17
N ALA A 185 -6.71 -2.88 1.33
CA ALA A 185 -5.90 -1.74 1.72
C ALA A 185 -6.52 -0.99 2.90
N THR A 186 -7.85 -0.80 2.90
CA THR A 186 -8.57 -0.14 4.00
C THR A 186 -8.51 -0.97 5.28
N LEU A 187 -8.61 -2.31 5.23
CA LEU A 187 -8.43 -3.17 6.40
C LEU A 187 -7.06 -2.95 7.05
N LYS A 188 -5.99 -2.91 6.25
CA LYS A 188 -4.62 -2.64 6.72
C LYS A 188 -4.47 -1.24 7.33
N SER A 189 -5.18 -0.25 6.80
CA SER A 189 -5.18 1.11 7.33
C SER A 189 -5.89 1.21 8.68
N ILE A 190 -6.99 0.48 8.87
CA ILE A 190 -7.67 0.39 10.16
C ILE A 190 -6.75 -0.25 11.21
N GLU A 191 -6.11 -1.37 10.87
CA GLU A 191 -5.14 -2.05 11.74
C GLU A 191 -3.97 -1.12 12.10
N SER A 192 -3.40 -0.43 11.13
CA SER A 192 -2.31 0.52 11.33
C SER A 192 -2.75 1.70 12.21
N SER A 193 -3.99 2.19 12.04
CA SER A 193 -4.56 3.25 12.87
C SER A 193 -4.71 2.80 14.33
N ARG A 194 -5.09 1.55 14.56
CA ARG A 194 -5.19 0.98 15.91
C ARG A 194 -3.81 0.86 16.57
N ASN A 195 -2.77 0.54 15.81
CA ASN A 195 -1.40 0.52 16.31
C ASN A 195 -0.87 1.93 16.62
N LEU A 196 -1.29 2.94 15.84
CA LEU A 196 -0.91 4.34 16.06
C LEU A 196 -1.54 4.89 17.36
N ASN A 197 -2.80 4.55 17.64
CA ASN A 197 -3.46 4.90 18.90
C ASN A 197 -4.38 3.77 19.40
N LYS A 198 -3.94 3.10 20.46
CA LYS A 198 -4.67 1.95 21.04
C LYS A 198 -5.93 2.33 21.82
N GLN A 199 -6.05 3.57 22.27
CA GLN A 199 -7.12 4.00 23.19
C GLN A 199 -8.19 4.88 22.52
N GLY A 200 -7.82 5.62 21.47
CA GLY A 200 -8.73 6.52 20.76
C GLY A 200 -9.73 5.76 19.86
N ASN A 201 -10.84 6.42 19.56
CA ASN A 201 -11.77 5.91 18.57
C ASN A 201 -11.25 6.19 17.16
N ILE A 202 -11.64 5.34 16.21
CA ILE A 202 -11.38 5.55 14.79
C ILE A 202 -12.69 5.89 14.08
N TYR A 203 -12.71 7.05 13.43
CA TYR A 203 -13.78 7.49 12.55
C TYR A 203 -13.33 7.32 11.10
N LEU A 204 -13.96 6.40 10.38
CA LEU A 204 -13.61 6.07 9.02
C LEU A 204 -14.41 6.92 8.03
N ILE A 205 -13.72 7.50 7.06
CA ILE A 205 -14.32 8.12 5.87
C ILE A 205 -14.01 7.20 4.69
N CYS A 206 -15.03 6.60 4.08
CA CYS A 206 -14.85 5.69 2.94
C CYS A 206 -15.91 5.91 1.86
N GLY A 207 -15.69 5.30 0.69
CA GLY A 207 -16.62 5.36 -0.43
C GLY A 207 -16.01 5.83 -1.75
N GLY A 208 -16.80 5.75 -2.79
CA GLY A 208 -16.42 5.97 -4.18
C GLY A 208 -17.06 4.94 -5.12
N ASP A 209 -16.34 4.53 -6.17
CA ASP A 209 -16.72 3.47 -7.10
C ASP A 209 -16.06 2.14 -6.69
N LEU A 210 -16.86 1.14 -6.34
CA LEU A 210 -16.40 -0.19 -5.89
C LEU A 210 -15.74 -1.03 -6.99
N LYS A 211 -15.93 -0.70 -8.28
CA LYS A 211 -15.43 -1.50 -9.41
C LYS A 211 -15.74 -2.99 -9.28
N GLU A 212 -16.96 -3.32 -8.90
CA GLU A 212 -17.45 -4.70 -8.74
C GLU A 212 -16.69 -5.56 -7.70
N GLN A 213 -15.98 -4.92 -6.75
CA GLN A 213 -15.37 -5.64 -5.64
C GLN A 213 -16.46 -6.33 -4.80
N ASN A 214 -16.24 -7.62 -4.49
CA ASN A 214 -17.11 -8.34 -3.57
C ASN A 214 -16.69 -8.07 -2.12
N LEU A 215 -17.60 -7.52 -1.32
CA LEU A 215 -17.38 -7.20 0.10
C LEU A 215 -17.77 -8.35 1.05
N GLU A 216 -18.48 -9.36 0.57
CA GLU A 216 -19.11 -10.40 1.43
C GLU A 216 -18.10 -11.37 2.06
N ASN A 217 -16.96 -11.63 1.41
CA ASN A 217 -16.00 -12.66 1.82
C ASN A 217 -14.75 -12.13 2.53
N LYS A 218 -14.72 -10.85 2.88
CA LYS A 218 -13.51 -10.24 3.45
C LYS A 218 -13.61 -10.18 4.98
N ASN A 219 -12.46 -10.20 5.66
CA ASN A 219 -12.36 -10.20 7.12
C ASN A 219 -12.88 -8.88 7.73
N ALA A 220 -14.15 -8.59 7.49
CA ALA A 220 -14.83 -7.37 7.90
C ALA A 220 -14.95 -7.22 9.43
N ALA A 221 -14.53 -8.23 10.21
CA ALA A 221 -14.56 -8.17 11.67
C ALA A 221 -13.75 -6.99 12.24
N ILE A 222 -12.71 -6.54 11.54
CA ILE A 222 -11.88 -5.38 11.94
C ILE A 222 -12.67 -4.07 11.94
N PHE A 223 -13.79 -3.99 11.20
CA PHE A 223 -14.67 -2.81 11.25
C PHE A 223 -15.37 -2.62 12.60
N LYS A 224 -15.34 -3.63 13.49
CA LYS A 224 -15.78 -3.47 14.89
C LYS A 224 -14.91 -2.49 15.67
N ASP A 225 -13.68 -2.24 15.19
CA ASP A 225 -12.78 -1.26 15.77
C ASP A 225 -13.12 0.17 15.34
N ILE A 226 -13.99 0.32 14.36
CA ILE A 226 -14.44 1.62 13.86
C ILE A 226 -15.62 2.10 14.71
N LYS A 227 -15.49 3.26 15.33
CA LYS A 227 -16.56 3.88 16.09
C LYS A 227 -17.74 4.26 15.21
N LYS A 228 -17.43 4.81 14.04
CA LYS A 228 -18.40 5.23 13.04
C LYS A 228 -17.80 5.35 11.66
N CYS A 229 -18.57 5.01 10.65
CA CYS A 229 -18.17 5.07 9.25
C CYS A 229 -19.03 6.11 8.52
N PHE A 230 -18.40 7.08 7.85
CA PHE A 230 -19.02 8.10 7.01
C PHE A 230 -18.79 7.74 5.55
N ILE A 231 -19.87 7.41 4.85
CA ILE A 231 -19.82 6.79 3.52
C ILE A 231 -20.38 7.73 2.47
N TYR A 232 -19.62 8.00 1.43
CA TYR A 232 -20.00 8.87 0.31
C TYR A 232 -19.75 8.17 -1.04
N GLY A 233 -20.06 8.85 -2.15
CA GLY A 233 -19.77 8.40 -3.51
C GLY A 233 -20.85 7.51 -4.12
N LYS A 234 -20.52 6.96 -5.29
CA LYS A 234 -21.43 6.22 -6.18
C LYS A 234 -22.06 5.00 -5.49
N ASP A 235 -21.24 4.17 -4.86
CA ASP A 235 -21.66 2.87 -4.30
C ASP A 235 -21.92 2.90 -2.78
N LYS A 236 -22.16 4.09 -2.22
CA LYS A 236 -22.36 4.28 -0.78
C LYS A 236 -23.47 3.40 -0.18
N GLY A 237 -24.50 3.06 -0.94
CA GLY A 237 -25.58 2.18 -0.51
C GLY A 237 -25.11 0.76 -0.23
N SER A 238 -24.43 0.15 -1.19
CA SER A 238 -23.88 -1.21 -1.10
C SER A 238 -22.81 -1.32 -0.01
N ILE A 239 -21.95 -0.29 0.12
CA ILE A 239 -20.94 -0.23 1.19
C ILE A 239 -21.62 -0.20 2.56
N LYS A 240 -22.65 0.63 2.73
CA LYS A 240 -23.41 0.71 3.98
C LYS A 240 -24.05 -0.63 4.32
N GLU A 241 -24.68 -1.29 3.36
CA GLU A 241 -25.32 -2.61 3.57
C GLU A 241 -24.28 -3.61 4.10
N SER A 242 -23.11 -3.69 3.47
CA SER A 242 -22.03 -4.61 3.88
C SER A 242 -21.44 -4.28 5.24
N LEU A 243 -21.30 -3.00 5.62
CA LEU A 243 -20.59 -2.58 6.83
C LEU A 243 -21.50 -2.37 8.05
N SER A 244 -22.80 -2.17 7.86
CA SER A 244 -23.74 -1.85 8.95
C SER A 244 -23.90 -2.95 10.00
N HIS A 245 -23.51 -4.18 9.69
CA HIS A 245 -23.44 -5.30 10.65
C HIS A 245 -22.26 -5.19 11.63
N PHE A 246 -21.25 -4.38 11.31
CA PHE A 246 -20.01 -4.29 12.08
C PHE A 246 -19.83 -2.94 12.77
N THR A 247 -20.31 -1.85 12.16
CA THR A 247 -20.15 -0.49 12.68
C THR A 247 -21.34 0.40 12.31
N ASN A 248 -21.46 1.53 13.02
CA ASN A 248 -22.49 2.52 12.72
C ASN A 248 -22.12 3.29 11.44
N CYS A 249 -22.98 3.26 10.43
CA CYS A 249 -22.75 3.84 9.11
C CYS A 249 -23.68 5.02 8.81
N VAL A 250 -23.10 6.14 8.41
CA VAL A 250 -23.80 7.37 7.99
C VAL A 250 -23.54 7.63 6.51
N LEU A 251 -24.61 7.82 5.74
CA LEU A 251 -24.50 8.23 4.34
C LEU A 251 -24.29 9.74 4.25
N CYS A 252 -23.30 10.15 3.46
CA CYS A 252 -22.91 11.52 3.20
C CYS A 252 -23.12 11.88 1.73
N ALA A 253 -23.26 13.17 1.44
CA ALA A 253 -23.38 13.65 0.06
C ALA A 253 -22.04 13.49 -0.70
N ASP A 254 -20.96 13.91 -0.07
CA ASP A 254 -19.61 14.02 -0.61
C ASP A 254 -18.55 13.87 0.49
N LEU A 255 -17.28 13.98 0.10
CA LEU A 255 -16.13 13.93 1.02
C LEU A 255 -16.18 15.07 2.05
N ASP A 256 -16.59 16.27 1.65
CA ASP A 256 -16.61 17.45 2.51
C ASP A 256 -17.61 17.28 3.67
N SER A 257 -18.80 16.77 3.35
CA SER A 257 -19.83 16.45 4.36
C SER A 257 -19.42 15.29 5.26
N ALA A 258 -18.77 14.25 4.71
CA ALA A 258 -18.24 13.11 5.47
C ALA A 258 -17.16 13.60 6.47
N TYR A 259 -16.22 14.42 6.00
CA TYR A 259 -15.20 15.03 6.85
C TYR A 259 -15.81 15.89 7.96
N SER A 260 -16.75 16.78 7.62
CA SER A 260 -17.37 17.70 8.56
C SER A 260 -18.09 16.98 9.70
N LEU A 261 -18.77 15.87 9.37
CA LEU A 261 -19.43 15.03 10.37
C LEU A 261 -18.41 14.24 11.22
N ALA A 262 -17.38 13.66 10.60
CA ALA A 262 -16.33 12.95 11.32
C ALA A 262 -15.62 13.87 12.32
N LYS A 263 -15.24 15.08 11.87
CA LYS A 263 -14.63 16.11 12.74
C LYS A 263 -15.53 16.51 13.89
N LYS A 264 -16.82 16.72 13.63
CA LYS A 264 -17.80 17.15 14.66
C LYS A 264 -17.96 16.11 15.77
N GLU A 265 -17.87 14.83 15.45
CA GLU A 265 -18.09 13.75 16.39
C GLU A 265 -16.80 13.28 17.09
N SER A 266 -15.63 13.55 16.50
CA SER A 266 -14.34 13.17 17.06
C SER A 266 -13.95 14.08 18.24
N GLN A 267 -13.15 13.51 19.16
CA GLN A 267 -12.66 14.18 20.37
C GLN A 267 -11.13 14.06 20.46
N ILE A 268 -10.54 14.75 21.40
CA ILE A 268 -9.09 14.64 21.69
C ILE A 268 -8.70 13.17 21.88
N GLY A 269 -7.67 12.76 21.17
CA GLY A 269 -7.16 11.38 21.18
C GLY A 269 -7.80 10.48 20.11
N ASP A 270 -8.82 10.92 19.38
CA ASP A 270 -9.41 10.12 18.29
C ASP A 270 -8.63 10.25 16.99
N ILE A 271 -8.92 9.33 16.07
CA ILE A 271 -8.38 9.31 14.71
C ILE A 271 -9.51 9.50 13.70
N VAL A 272 -9.33 10.42 12.76
CA VAL A 272 -10.15 10.55 11.55
C VAL A 272 -9.33 10.00 10.37
N LEU A 273 -9.75 8.85 9.87
CA LEU A 273 -9.08 8.10 8.81
C LEU A 273 -9.83 8.23 7.49
N LEU A 274 -9.21 8.87 6.50
CA LEU A 274 -9.62 8.72 5.10
C LEU A 274 -8.97 7.46 4.52
N SER A 275 -9.74 6.40 4.33
CA SER A 275 -9.33 5.16 3.66
C SER A 275 -10.51 4.61 2.85
N PRO A 276 -10.63 5.03 1.58
CA PRO A 276 -11.87 4.96 0.83
C PRO A 276 -12.38 3.57 0.47
N ALA A 277 -11.53 2.55 0.40
CA ALA A 277 -11.86 1.21 -0.12
C ALA A 277 -12.28 1.17 -1.61
N CYS A 278 -12.40 2.33 -2.25
CA CYS A 278 -13.00 2.51 -3.56
C CYS A 278 -12.15 3.39 -4.47
N SER A 279 -12.34 3.24 -5.77
CA SER A 279 -11.84 4.20 -6.74
C SER A 279 -12.42 5.59 -6.47
N SER A 280 -11.67 6.62 -6.86
CA SER A 280 -12.08 8.02 -6.71
C SER A 280 -12.78 8.60 -7.94
N THR A 281 -12.77 7.87 -9.06
CA THR A 281 -13.12 8.37 -10.40
C THR A 281 -14.58 8.71 -10.61
N ASP A 282 -15.43 8.45 -9.61
CA ASP A 282 -16.83 8.90 -9.59
C ASP A 282 -17.00 10.38 -9.20
N MET A 283 -16.03 10.94 -8.44
CA MET A 283 -16.11 12.33 -7.92
C MET A 283 -14.81 13.13 -8.08
N PHE A 284 -13.69 12.50 -8.43
CA PHE A 284 -12.36 13.10 -8.55
C PHE A 284 -11.65 12.56 -9.79
N GLU A 285 -10.68 13.28 -10.32
CA GLU A 285 -9.85 12.80 -11.44
C GLU A 285 -9.08 11.54 -11.05
N ASP A 286 -8.47 11.56 -9.85
CA ASP A 286 -7.73 10.43 -9.30
C ASP A 286 -7.72 10.44 -7.75
N TYR A 287 -7.04 9.46 -7.16
CA TYR A 287 -6.88 9.37 -5.71
C TYR A 287 -6.06 10.53 -5.11
N ARG A 288 -5.21 11.20 -5.91
CA ARG A 288 -4.36 12.32 -5.46
C ARG A 288 -5.22 13.55 -5.24
N GLU A 289 -6.09 13.86 -6.19
CA GLU A 289 -7.05 14.97 -6.04
C GLU A 289 -7.94 14.77 -4.80
N ARG A 290 -8.48 13.56 -4.60
CA ARG A 290 -9.25 13.20 -3.40
C ARG A 290 -8.43 13.40 -2.12
N GLY A 291 -7.19 12.95 -2.11
CA GLY A 291 -6.29 13.10 -0.96
C GLY A 291 -5.88 14.54 -0.70
N LEU A 292 -5.66 15.34 -1.74
CA LEU A 292 -5.40 16.78 -1.61
C LEU A 292 -6.61 17.51 -1.03
N ARG A 293 -7.81 17.17 -1.51
CA ARG A 293 -9.04 17.74 -0.96
C ARG A 293 -9.19 17.46 0.53
N PHE A 294 -8.92 16.25 0.98
CA PHE A 294 -8.93 15.92 2.41
C PHE A 294 -7.90 16.75 3.20
N LYS A 295 -6.66 16.88 2.68
CA LYS A 295 -5.63 17.73 3.31
C LYS A 295 -6.05 19.19 3.44
N GLU A 296 -6.71 19.74 2.42
CA GLU A 296 -7.26 21.09 2.48
C GLU A 296 -8.32 21.26 3.58
N LEU A 297 -9.22 20.27 3.73
CA LEU A 297 -10.25 20.31 4.76
C LEU A 297 -9.62 20.26 6.16
N VAL A 298 -8.60 19.43 6.36
CA VAL A 298 -7.85 19.36 7.63
C VAL A 298 -7.14 20.68 7.93
N LYS A 299 -6.47 21.31 6.96
CA LYS A 299 -5.78 22.59 7.15
C LYS A 299 -6.69 23.76 7.50
N ARG A 300 -7.96 23.71 7.08
CA ARG A 300 -8.97 24.75 7.40
C ARG A 300 -9.63 24.53 8.76
N SER A 301 -9.24 23.51 9.49
CA SER A 301 -9.82 23.07 10.77
C SER A 301 -9.21 23.76 11.95
#